data_8f092da25302be5b517ba3221a9805c5
#
_entry.id   8f092da25302be5b517ba3221a9805c5
#
_cell.length_a   1.000
_cell.length_b   1.000
_cell.length_c   1.000
_cell.angle_alpha   90.00
_cell.angle_beta   90.00
_cell.angle_gamma   90.00
#
_symmetry.space_group_name_H-M   'P 1'
#
loop_
_entity.id
_entity.type
_entity.pdbx_description
1 polymer ?
#
loop_
_entity_poly.entity_id
_entity_poly.type
_entity_poly.pdbx_seq_one_letter_code
_entity_poly.pdbx_strand_id
1 'polypeptide(L)'
;VTKLPPPSEGDAEKPTKALLIDSWYDAYLGVVILVRIIDGHLKKGQKIKFMNTRAEREIDRVGVFSPKPVMIDELGPGEMGFITAGIKDIEDTLVGDTITDMRKPCDTALPGFKPSVPMVFCSLFPVDMGDYEDLRDSLGKLKLNDASLHFEPEQSQALGMGFRCGF
;
A
#
# COMPACT_ATOMS: atom_id res chain seq x y z
N VAL A 1 -25.63 -3.06 14.95
CA VAL A 1 -24.51 -2.87 15.90
C VAL A 1 -24.55 -3.95 16.98
N THR A 2 -25.68 -4.20 17.65
CA THR A 2 -25.80 -5.17 18.78
C THR A 2 -25.62 -6.65 18.40
N LYS A 3 -25.63 -7.00 17.10
CA LYS A 3 -25.43 -8.38 16.60
C LYS A 3 -24.03 -8.63 16.05
N LEU A 4 -23.19 -7.61 15.99
CA LEU A 4 -21.79 -7.77 15.55
C LEU A 4 -20.92 -8.12 16.76
N PRO A 5 -20.03 -9.10 16.65
CA PRO A 5 -19.06 -9.35 17.69
C PRO A 5 -18.19 -8.10 17.88
N PRO A 6 -17.69 -7.84 19.10
CA PRO A 6 -16.69 -6.78 19.29
C PRO A 6 -15.49 -7.05 18.37
N PRO A 7 -14.76 -5.99 17.93
CA PRO A 7 -13.51 -6.18 17.23
C PRO A 7 -12.59 -7.07 18.08
N SER A 8 -11.82 -7.92 17.41
CA SER A 8 -10.84 -8.75 18.13
C SER A 8 -9.91 -7.83 18.91
N GLU A 9 -9.92 -7.97 20.23
CA GLU A 9 -8.98 -7.28 21.09
C GLU A 9 -7.60 -7.86 20.81
N GLY A 10 -6.77 -7.09 20.09
CA GLY A 10 -5.37 -7.40 19.92
C GLY A 10 -4.60 -7.15 21.22
N ASP A 11 -3.40 -7.66 21.29
CA ASP A 11 -2.53 -7.49 22.45
C ASP A 11 -1.48 -6.41 22.17
N ALA A 12 -1.50 -5.34 22.97
CA ALA A 12 -0.58 -4.21 22.83
C ALA A 12 0.89 -4.57 23.12
N GLU A 13 1.14 -5.60 23.95
CA GLU A 13 2.49 -6.02 24.37
C GLU A 13 3.14 -7.00 23.37
N LYS A 14 2.35 -7.55 22.45
CA LYS A 14 2.87 -8.42 21.41
C LYS A 14 3.68 -7.65 20.35
N PRO A 15 4.51 -8.36 19.57
CA PRO A 15 5.16 -7.77 18.42
C PRO A 15 4.15 -7.16 17.46
N THR A 16 4.48 -5.99 16.94
CA THR A 16 3.61 -5.29 15.99
C THR A 16 3.26 -6.18 14.82
N LYS A 17 1.97 -6.34 14.58
CA LYS A 17 1.39 -7.05 13.46
C LYS A 17 0.25 -6.21 12.90
N ALA A 18 0.46 -5.62 11.74
CA ALA A 18 -0.53 -4.80 11.06
C ALA A 18 -0.76 -5.32 9.63
N LEU A 19 -2.01 -5.26 9.19
CA LEU A 19 -2.41 -5.62 7.83
C LEU A 19 -2.41 -4.36 6.96
N LEU A 20 -1.71 -4.39 5.84
CA LEU A 20 -1.81 -3.40 4.79
C LEU A 20 -3.13 -3.65 4.03
N ILE A 21 -4.09 -2.74 4.18
CA ILE A 21 -5.42 -2.89 3.60
C ILE A 21 -5.47 -2.27 2.21
N ASP A 22 -4.86 -1.08 2.07
CA ASP A 22 -4.88 -0.30 0.84
C ASP A 22 -3.68 0.63 0.77
N SER A 23 -3.34 1.10 -0.42
CA SER A 23 -2.33 2.12 -0.63
C SER A 23 -2.71 3.02 -1.80
N TRP A 24 -2.37 4.31 -1.71
CA TRP A 24 -2.59 5.26 -2.79
C TRP A 24 -1.51 6.32 -2.81
N TYR A 25 -1.41 6.99 -3.94
CA TYR A 25 -0.53 8.12 -4.10
C TYR A 25 -1.26 9.43 -3.83
N ASP A 26 -0.73 10.20 -2.89
CA ASP A 26 -1.17 11.57 -2.59
C ASP A 26 -0.07 12.55 -3.03
N ALA A 27 -0.47 13.64 -3.71
CA ALA A 27 0.48 14.63 -4.25
C ALA A 27 1.30 15.36 -3.18
N TYR A 28 0.81 15.42 -1.93
CA TYR A 28 1.45 16.12 -0.83
C TYR A 28 2.13 15.18 0.18
N LEU A 29 1.57 14.00 0.37
CA LEU A 29 2.03 13.02 1.37
C LEU A 29 2.89 11.90 0.75
N GLY A 30 2.91 11.80 -0.57
CA GLY A 30 3.51 10.68 -1.28
C GLY A 30 2.66 9.42 -1.18
N VAL A 31 3.29 8.27 -1.03
CA VAL A 31 2.59 7.00 -0.84
C VAL A 31 1.98 6.96 0.56
N VAL A 32 0.68 6.85 0.63
CA VAL A 32 -0.11 6.69 1.86
C VAL A 32 -0.59 5.25 1.94
N ILE A 33 -0.40 4.63 3.09
CA ILE A 33 -0.74 3.23 3.33
C ILE A 33 -1.82 3.18 4.40
N LEU A 34 -2.95 2.56 4.08
CA LEU A 34 -4.00 2.26 5.04
C LEU A 34 -3.69 0.94 5.75
N VAL A 35 -3.67 0.98 7.07
CA VAL A 35 -3.31 -0.17 7.90
C VAL A 35 -4.36 -0.46 8.95
N ARG A 36 -4.52 -1.73 9.29
CA ARG A 36 -5.25 -2.19 10.46
C ARG A 36 -4.28 -2.87 11.42
N ILE A 37 -4.24 -2.39 12.65
CA ILE A 37 -3.41 -2.99 13.70
C ILE A 37 -4.12 -4.22 14.27
N ILE A 38 -3.45 -5.36 14.30
CA ILE A 38 -3.93 -6.59 14.91
C ILE A 38 -3.34 -6.72 16.30
N ASP A 39 -2.00 -6.64 16.43
CA ASP A 39 -1.27 -6.67 17.68
C ASP A 39 -0.21 -5.57 17.70
N GLY A 40 0.23 -5.16 18.90
CA GLY A 40 1.26 -4.15 19.09
C GLY A 40 0.81 -2.74 18.68
N HIS A 41 1.76 -1.90 18.34
CA HIS A 41 1.55 -0.48 18.01
C HIS A 41 2.32 -0.06 16.77
N LEU A 42 1.82 0.95 16.05
CA LEU A 42 2.59 1.70 15.05
C LEU A 42 2.73 3.15 15.50
N LYS A 43 3.98 3.64 15.55
CA LYS A 43 4.32 5.00 16.02
C LYS A 43 5.16 5.75 14.98
N LYS A 44 5.07 7.06 15.01
CA LYS A 44 5.98 7.92 14.23
C LYS A 44 7.44 7.62 14.59
N GLY A 45 8.33 7.56 13.59
CA GLY A 45 9.76 7.25 13.73
C GLY A 45 10.08 5.77 13.97
N GLN A 46 9.07 4.89 14.00
CA GLN A 46 9.29 3.45 14.15
C GLN A 46 9.80 2.86 12.84
N LYS A 47 10.82 2.00 12.93
CA LYS A 47 11.31 1.23 11.79
C LYS A 47 10.47 -0.02 11.60
N ILE A 48 9.86 -0.13 10.45
CA ILE A 48 8.96 -1.21 10.07
C ILE A 48 9.55 -2.03 8.94
N LYS A 49 9.08 -3.26 8.86
CA LYS A 49 9.39 -4.20 7.80
C LYS A 49 8.11 -4.79 7.22
N PHE A 50 8.02 -4.80 5.90
CA PHE A 50 7.01 -5.52 5.16
C PHE A 50 7.44 -6.98 5.04
N MET A 51 6.60 -7.93 5.42
CA MET A 51 7.02 -9.33 5.53
C MET A 51 7.14 -10.01 4.16
N ASN A 52 6.30 -9.65 3.21
CA ASN A 52 6.28 -10.24 1.88
C ASN A 52 7.36 -9.63 0.98
N THR A 53 7.38 -8.30 0.85
CA THR A 53 8.36 -7.59 0.01
C THR A 53 9.74 -7.48 0.67
N ARG A 54 9.82 -7.69 1.99
CA ARG A 54 11.02 -7.51 2.83
C ARG A 54 11.56 -6.08 2.85
N ALA A 55 10.82 -5.12 2.32
CA ALA A 55 11.18 -3.72 2.35
C ALA A 55 11.20 -3.19 3.78
N GLU A 56 12.21 -2.39 4.11
CA GLU A 56 12.38 -1.76 5.41
C GLU A 56 12.21 -0.26 5.26
N ARG A 57 11.39 0.35 6.10
CA ARG A 57 11.07 1.78 6.06
C ARG A 57 10.94 2.35 7.46
N GLU A 58 11.04 3.67 7.56
CA GLU A 58 10.76 4.40 8.79
C GLU A 58 9.44 5.17 8.63
N ILE A 59 8.58 5.13 9.63
CA ILE A 59 7.29 5.81 9.62
C ILE A 59 7.51 7.32 9.82
N ASP A 60 7.15 8.11 8.81
CA ASP A 60 7.22 9.58 8.88
C ASP A 60 6.01 10.17 9.61
N ARG A 61 4.82 9.65 9.32
CA ARG A 61 3.56 10.15 9.88
C ARG A 61 2.60 9.00 10.14
N VAL A 62 1.77 9.19 11.17
CA VAL A 62 0.66 8.31 11.53
C VAL A 62 -0.60 9.16 11.63
N GLY A 63 -1.73 8.65 11.19
CA GLY A 63 -2.99 9.38 11.26
C GLY A 63 -4.21 8.50 11.08
N VAL A 64 -5.37 9.11 11.29
CA VAL A 64 -6.69 8.51 11.09
C VAL A 64 -7.57 9.42 10.24
N PHE A 65 -8.64 8.86 9.69
CA PHE A 65 -9.66 9.63 8.97
C PHE A 65 -10.89 9.86 9.86
N SER A 66 -11.24 11.16 10.10
CA SER A 66 -12.42 11.55 10.90
C SER A 66 -13.10 12.83 10.36
N PRO A 67 -13.83 12.85 9.28
CA PRO A 67 -13.58 12.21 7.97
C PRO A 67 -12.31 12.73 7.28
N LYS A 68 -11.81 13.91 7.70
CA LYS A 68 -10.53 14.47 7.20
C LYS A 68 -9.35 13.77 7.87
N PRO A 69 -8.18 13.72 7.21
CA PRO A 69 -6.98 13.17 7.82
C PRO A 69 -6.60 13.98 9.08
N VAL A 70 -6.43 13.26 10.19
CA VAL A 70 -5.99 13.80 11.47
C VAL A 70 -4.72 13.05 11.87
N MET A 71 -3.64 13.79 12.11
CA MET A 71 -2.38 13.20 12.57
C MET A 71 -2.48 12.82 14.03
N ILE A 72 -1.96 11.65 14.36
CA ILE A 72 -1.87 11.11 15.73
C ILE A 72 -0.46 10.57 15.98
N ASP A 73 -0.13 10.32 17.23
CA ASP A 73 1.21 9.85 17.60
C ASP A 73 1.38 8.35 17.40
N GLU A 74 0.32 7.58 17.60
CA GLU A 74 0.35 6.12 17.49
C GLU A 74 -1.01 5.52 17.12
N LEU A 75 -0.97 4.31 16.55
CA LEU A 75 -2.10 3.43 16.35
C LEU A 75 -1.93 2.19 17.24
N GLY A 76 -2.97 1.83 17.97
CA GLY A 76 -3.02 0.65 18.84
C GLY A 76 -3.79 -0.52 18.25
N PRO A 77 -3.85 -1.66 18.98
CA PRO A 77 -4.54 -2.86 18.54
C PRO A 77 -6.03 -2.60 18.23
N GLY A 78 -6.50 -3.16 17.11
CA GLY A 78 -7.88 -3.02 16.63
C GLY A 78 -8.16 -1.73 15.90
N GLU A 79 -7.27 -0.75 15.94
CA GLU A 79 -7.43 0.53 15.26
C GLU A 79 -7.07 0.42 13.76
N MET A 80 -7.70 1.29 12.99
CA MET A 80 -7.43 1.50 11.58
C MET A 80 -6.99 2.93 11.35
N GLY A 81 -5.89 3.10 10.62
CA GLY A 81 -5.37 4.42 10.29
C GLY A 81 -4.48 4.37 9.07
N PHE A 82 -3.82 5.47 8.78
CA PHE A 82 -2.86 5.56 7.70
C PHE A 82 -1.47 5.90 8.20
N ILE A 83 -0.48 5.44 7.47
CA ILE A 83 0.92 5.78 7.68
C ILE A 83 1.55 6.28 6.39
N THR A 84 2.57 7.12 6.51
CA THR A 84 3.50 7.45 5.42
C THR A 84 4.91 7.05 5.84
N ALA A 85 5.69 6.52 4.92
CA ALA A 85 7.00 5.94 5.22
C ALA A 85 8.05 6.21 4.13
N GLY A 86 7.97 7.36 3.45
CA GLY A 86 8.93 7.77 2.42
C GLY A 86 9.12 6.75 1.28
N ILE A 87 8.07 6.01 0.97
CA ILE A 87 8.11 4.95 -0.05
C ILE A 87 8.16 5.59 -1.42
N LYS A 88 9.14 5.18 -2.21
CA LYS A 88 9.34 5.64 -3.59
C LYS A 88 8.95 4.57 -4.60
N ASP A 89 9.15 3.30 -4.24
CA ASP A 89 8.90 2.16 -5.11
C ASP A 89 7.54 1.53 -4.78
N ILE A 90 6.71 1.45 -5.79
CA ILE A 90 5.35 0.92 -5.73
C ILE A 90 5.34 -0.56 -5.31
N GLU A 91 6.36 -1.29 -5.73
CA GLU A 91 6.51 -2.73 -5.45
C GLU A 91 6.73 -3.03 -3.97
N ASP A 92 7.08 -2.03 -3.17
CA ASP A 92 7.25 -2.16 -1.72
C ASP A 92 5.92 -2.25 -0.95
N THR A 93 4.79 -1.91 -1.56
CA THR A 93 3.47 -1.82 -0.90
C THR A 93 2.44 -2.74 -1.53
N LEU A 94 2.59 -4.03 -1.31
CA LEU A 94 1.58 -4.99 -1.76
C LEU A 94 0.38 -5.00 -0.79
N VAL A 95 -0.81 -4.74 -1.33
CA VAL A 95 -2.07 -4.86 -0.60
C VAL A 95 -2.22 -6.28 -0.04
N GLY A 96 -2.52 -6.39 1.26
CA GLY A 96 -2.56 -7.65 1.97
C GLY A 96 -1.24 -8.06 2.64
N ASP A 97 -0.16 -7.29 2.48
CA ASP A 97 1.10 -7.57 3.18
C ASP A 97 0.97 -7.31 4.69
N THR A 98 1.86 -7.92 5.44
CA THR A 98 1.97 -7.76 6.89
C THR A 98 3.11 -6.82 7.21
N ILE A 99 2.80 -5.80 8.01
CA ILE A 99 3.77 -4.85 8.53
C ILE A 99 4.13 -5.24 9.95
N THR A 100 5.41 -5.31 10.26
CA THR A 100 5.93 -5.63 11.59
C THR A 100 7.03 -4.65 12.03
N ASP A 101 7.30 -4.61 13.34
CA ASP A 101 8.42 -3.84 13.87
C ASP A 101 9.76 -4.52 13.51
N MET A 102 10.73 -3.75 13.06
CA MET A 102 12.04 -4.26 12.67
C MET A 102 12.87 -4.78 13.86
N ARG A 103 12.67 -4.23 15.06
CA ARG A 103 13.40 -4.63 16.27
C ARG A 103 12.82 -5.88 16.92
N LYS A 104 11.49 -6.04 16.85
CA LYS A 104 10.75 -7.17 17.42
C LYS A 104 9.75 -7.66 16.37
N PRO A 105 10.23 -8.35 15.31
CA PRO A 105 9.36 -8.80 14.25
C PRO A 105 8.39 -9.90 14.74
N CYS A 106 7.19 -9.95 14.14
CA CYS A 106 6.27 -11.05 14.37
C CYS A 106 6.68 -12.29 13.58
N ASP A 107 6.40 -13.47 14.16
CA ASP A 107 6.84 -14.75 13.58
C ASP A 107 6.02 -15.18 12.36
N THR A 108 4.77 -14.74 12.26
CA THR A 108 3.84 -15.20 11.22
C THR A 108 3.17 -14.03 10.51
N ALA A 109 3.21 -14.05 9.19
CA ALA A 109 2.43 -13.13 8.38
C ALA A 109 0.92 -13.40 8.49
N LEU A 110 0.13 -12.37 8.27
CA LEU A 110 -1.32 -12.50 8.09
C LEU A 110 -1.62 -13.17 6.74
N PRO A 111 -2.78 -13.82 6.59
CA PRO A 111 -3.13 -14.52 5.33
C PRO A 111 -3.24 -13.61 4.11
N GLY A 112 -3.30 -12.29 4.32
CA GLY A 112 -3.39 -11.32 3.24
C GLY A 112 -4.68 -11.39 2.44
N PHE A 113 -4.63 -10.86 1.22
CA PHE A 113 -5.74 -10.90 0.26
C PHE A 113 -5.36 -11.77 -0.94
N LYS A 114 -6.36 -12.32 -1.61
CA LYS A 114 -6.13 -12.98 -2.90
C LYS A 114 -5.71 -11.92 -3.93
N PRO A 115 -4.70 -12.20 -4.76
CA PRO A 115 -4.33 -11.30 -5.84
C PRO A 115 -5.53 -11.00 -6.74
N SER A 116 -5.73 -9.73 -7.08
CA SER A 116 -6.68 -9.35 -8.11
C SER A 116 -6.20 -9.84 -9.47
N VAL A 117 -7.11 -10.32 -10.29
CA VAL A 117 -6.81 -10.77 -11.67
C VAL A 117 -7.47 -9.80 -12.63
N PRO A 118 -6.74 -9.20 -13.57
CA PRO A 118 -7.31 -8.27 -14.52
C PRO A 118 -8.34 -8.98 -15.42
N MET A 119 -9.45 -8.28 -15.70
CA MET A 119 -10.57 -8.78 -16.49
C MET A 119 -10.70 -8.06 -17.82
N VAL A 120 -10.17 -6.85 -17.93
CA VAL A 120 -10.21 -6.01 -19.14
C VAL A 120 -8.80 -5.68 -19.57
N PHE A 121 -8.55 -5.76 -20.87
CA PHE A 121 -7.24 -5.44 -21.43
C PHE A 121 -7.36 -4.33 -22.48
N CYS A 122 -6.42 -3.39 -22.47
CA CYS A 122 -6.29 -2.36 -23.50
C CYS A 122 -4.82 -2.00 -23.70
N SER A 123 -4.51 -1.39 -24.84
CA SER A 123 -3.19 -0.84 -25.12
C SER A 123 -3.26 0.68 -25.10
N LEU A 124 -2.33 1.31 -24.37
CA LEU A 124 -2.22 2.75 -24.22
C LEU A 124 -0.94 3.23 -24.94
N PHE A 125 -1.09 4.17 -25.85
CA PHE A 125 0.02 4.79 -26.56
C PHE A 125 0.00 6.28 -26.31
N PRO A 126 1.15 6.91 -25.99
CA PRO A 126 1.22 8.36 -25.89
C PRO A 126 0.99 9.00 -27.27
N VAL A 127 0.40 10.17 -27.27
CA VAL A 127 0.21 10.94 -28.53
C VAL A 127 1.56 11.44 -29.06
N ASP A 128 2.42 11.89 -28.15
CA ASP A 128 3.79 12.26 -28.43
C ASP A 128 4.74 11.21 -27.83
N MET A 129 5.69 10.73 -28.61
CA MET A 129 6.69 9.76 -28.15
C MET A 129 7.57 10.29 -27.01
N GLY A 130 7.70 11.61 -26.88
CA GLY A 130 8.38 12.25 -25.75
C GLY A 130 7.73 11.99 -24.42
N ASP A 131 6.42 11.71 -24.38
CA ASP A 131 5.63 11.49 -23.18
C ASP A 131 5.63 10.00 -22.70
N TYR A 132 6.42 9.14 -23.34
CA TYR A 132 6.45 7.71 -23.00
C TYR A 132 6.85 7.44 -21.53
N GLU A 133 7.87 8.14 -21.05
CA GLU A 133 8.33 8.00 -19.67
C GLU A 133 7.30 8.56 -18.67
N ASP A 134 6.66 9.68 -19.00
CA ASP A 134 5.59 10.27 -18.17
C ASP A 134 4.36 9.35 -18.11
N LEU A 135 4.03 8.68 -19.20
CA LEU A 135 2.97 7.65 -19.22
C LEU A 135 3.34 6.47 -18.34
N ARG A 136 4.58 5.99 -18.41
CA ARG A 136 5.07 4.90 -17.54
C ARG A 136 4.95 5.25 -16.07
N ASP A 137 5.40 6.44 -15.68
CA ASP A 137 5.36 6.91 -14.30
C ASP A 137 3.92 7.09 -13.81
N SER A 138 3.03 7.56 -14.68
CA SER A 138 1.60 7.71 -14.39
C SER A 138 0.92 6.35 -14.19
N LEU A 139 1.22 5.36 -15.04
CA LEU A 139 0.73 3.99 -14.86
C LEU A 139 1.28 3.36 -13.57
N GLY A 140 2.53 3.65 -13.23
CA GLY A 140 3.11 3.26 -11.96
C GLY A 140 2.34 3.81 -10.76
N LYS A 141 1.98 5.10 -10.77
CA LYS A 141 1.14 5.71 -9.72
C LYS A 141 -0.28 5.16 -9.70
N LEU A 142 -0.86 4.88 -10.87
CA LEU A 142 -2.19 4.26 -10.97
C LEU A 142 -2.22 2.85 -10.39
N LYS A 143 -1.15 2.07 -10.55
CA LYS A 143 -1.01 0.74 -9.95
C LYS A 143 -1.10 0.74 -8.42
N LEU A 144 -0.73 1.84 -7.76
CA LEU A 144 -0.95 2.01 -6.31
C LEU A 144 -2.44 2.13 -5.96
N ASN A 145 -3.21 2.79 -6.83
CA ASN A 145 -4.63 3.01 -6.61
C ASN A 145 -5.49 1.82 -7.08
N ASP A 146 -4.94 0.99 -7.96
CA ASP A 146 -5.60 -0.19 -8.49
C ASP A 146 -4.67 -1.40 -8.45
N ALA A 147 -4.88 -2.26 -7.45
CA ALA A 147 -4.08 -3.48 -7.26
C ALA A 147 -4.27 -4.52 -8.37
N SER A 148 -5.30 -4.39 -9.21
CA SER A 148 -5.52 -5.27 -10.37
C SER A 148 -4.73 -4.84 -11.59
N LEU A 149 -4.26 -3.58 -11.64
CA LEU A 149 -3.54 -3.05 -12.77
C LEU A 149 -2.21 -3.77 -13.00
N HIS A 150 -2.11 -4.39 -14.15
CA HIS A 150 -0.86 -4.89 -14.73
C HIS A 150 -0.57 -4.14 -16.01
N PHE A 151 0.67 -3.73 -16.21
CA PHE A 151 1.08 -3.14 -17.48
C PHE A 151 2.47 -3.62 -17.87
N GLU A 152 2.65 -3.81 -19.15
CA GLU A 152 3.91 -4.23 -19.77
C GLU A 152 4.18 -3.39 -21.03
N PRO A 153 5.45 -3.13 -21.37
CA PRO A 153 5.78 -2.42 -22.59
C PRO A 153 5.23 -3.14 -23.83
N GLU A 154 4.65 -2.38 -24.75
CA GLU A 154 4.14 -2.88 -26.03
C GLU A 154 4.63 -1.99 -27.17
N GLN A 155 4.91 -2.59 -28.31
CA GLN A 155 5.33 -1.88 -29.51
C GLN A 155 4.31 -2.11 -30.64
N SER A 156 3.82 -1.01 -31.20
CA SER A 156 2.99 -1.02 -32.41
C SER A 156 3.77 -0.44 -33.59
N GLN A 157 3.66 -1.07 -34.75
CA GLN A 157 4.29 -0.53 -36.00
C GLN A 157 3.68 0.80 -36.40
N ALA A 158 2.40 1.04 -36.10
CA ALA A 158 1.69 2.25 -36.48
C ALA A 158 1.74 3.34 -35.40
N LEU A 159 1.75 2.97 -34.09
CA LEU A 159 1.59 3.89 -32.98
C LEU A 159 2.87 4.06 -32.15
N GLY A 160 3.92 3.30 -32.44
CA GLY A 160 5.18 3.36 -31.71
C GLY A 160 5.18 2.58 -30.41
N MET A 161 5.85 3.10 -29.38
CA MET A 161 5.97 2.49 -28.05
C MET A 161 4.80 2.88 -27.17
N GLY A 162 4.27 1.91 -26.44
CA GLY A 162 3.18 2.09 -25.49
C GLY A 162 3.17 1.00 -24.43
N PHE A 163 2.03 0.81 -23.77
CA PHE A 163 1.86 -0.19 -22.72
C PHE A 163 0.57 -0.98 -22.94
N ARG A 164 0.70 -2.29 -22.85
CA ARG A 164 -0.45 -3.18 -22.71
C ARG A 164 -0.87 -3.23 -21.25
N CYS A 165 -2.08 -2.83 -20.97
CA CYS A 165 -2.65 -2.74 -19.63
C CYS A 165 -3.75 -3.76 -19.44
N GLY A 166 -3.80 -4.35 -18.23
CA GLY A 166 -4.89 -5.19 -17.75
C GLY A 166 -5.46 -4.58 -16.47
N PHE A 167 -6.79 -4.48 -16.37
CA PHE A 167 -7.55 -3.91 -15.26
C PHE A 167 -8.50 -4.92 -14.64
#